data_5b40d23c5756a1e10bc1de6046ad6406
#
_entry.id   5b40d23c5756a1e10bc1de6046ad6406
#
_cell.length_a   1.000
_cell.length_b   1.000
_cell.length_c   1.000
_cell.angle_alpha   90.00
_cell.angle_beta   90.00
_cell.angle_gamma   90.00
#
_symmetry.space_group_name_H-M   'P 1'
#
loop_
_entity.id
_entity.type
_entity.pdbx_description
1 polymer ?
#
loop_
_entity_poly.entity_id
_entity_poly.type
_entity_poly.pdbx_seq_one_letter_code
_entity_poly.pdbx_strand_id
1 'polypeptide(L)'
;MSNLFMNYIDAVRDKDHVFDFIQPTVNPALDVRKGCILYMEDVSVSFDGFKAINDLNLYINEGELRCIIGPNGAGKTTMMDIITGKTRPDKGSVYFGQTIDLLSMSEPEIAQAGIGRKFQKPTVFEELSVFENLELAMAGNKTVLGNLFATLASDQLEMIEETLELIGLKDSGQMRAGSLSHGQKQWLEIGMLIMQKPRLLLVDEPVAGMTHQEMDRTAELLISLEGKHSVVVVEHDMDFVRSIARTVTVLHQGSVLAEGSMDAVQSNPRVKEVYLGE
;
A
#
# COMPACT_ATOMS: atom_id res chain seq x y z
N MET A 1 12.41 16.22 20.03
CA MET A 1 12.70 15.19 19.00
C MET A 1 11.76 15.28 17.79
N SER A 2 10.48 15.68 17.96
CA SER A 2 9.49 15.76 16.85
C SER A 2 9.88 16.71 15.71
N ASN A 3 10.42 17.89 15.98
CA ASN A 3 10.75 18.89 14.95
C ASN A 3 11.92 18.47 14.03
N LEU A 4 12.89 17.72 14.54
CA LEU A 4 14.03 17.27 13.73
C LEU A 4 13.61 16.16 12.76
N PHE A 5 12.76 15.25 13.22
CA PHE A 5 12.21 14.18 12.39
C PHE A 5 11.27 14.73 11.31
N MET A 6 10.37 15.66 11.65
CA MET A 6 9.49 16.31 10.66
C MET A 6 10.29 17.08 9.60
N ASN A 7 11.34 17.82 9.99
CA ASN A 7 12.22 18.49 9.01
C ASN A 7 12.98 17.49 8.11
N TYR A 8 13.35 16.32 8.65
CA TYR A 8 13.96 15.26 7.88
C TYR A 8 12.98 14.62 6.89
N ILE A 9 11.75 14.35 7.31
CA ILE A 9 10.66 13.85 6.47
C ILE A 9 10.37 14.83 5.32
N ASP A 10 10.27 16.13 5.60
CA ASP A 10 10.08 17.15 4.55
C ASP A 10 11.27 17.18 3.57
N ALA A 11 12.51 16.98 4.07
CA ALA A 11 13.69 16.88 3.22
C ALA A 11 13.73 15.60 2.37
N VAL A 12 13.13 14.49 2.84
CA VAL A 12 12.96 13.25 2.04
C VAL A 12 11.91 13.45 0.95
N ARG A 13 10.83 14.16 1.26
CA ARG A 13 9.78 14.52 0.28
C ARG A 13 10.29 15.44 -0.84
N ASP A 14 11.21 16.37 -0.51
CA ASP A 14 11.77 17.35 -1.46
C ASP A 14 12.96 16.83 -2.29
N LYS A 15 13.48 15.62 -1.96
CA LYS A 15 14.53 15.02 -2.78
C LYS A 15 13.95 14.54 -4.11
N ASP A 16 14.50 15.02 -5.21
CA ASP A 16 14.34 14.39 -6.53
C ASP A 16 14.72 12.91 -6.39
N HIS A 17 13.73 12.03 -6.54
CA HIS A 17 13.91 10.62 -6.25
C HIS A 17 14.86 9.99 -7.28
N VAL A 18 15.98 9.49 -6.80
CA VAL A 18 17.06 8.90 -7.59
C VAL A 18 16.63 7.59 -8.29
N PHE A 19 15.46 7.04 -7.95
CA PHE A 19 15.02 5.72 -8.40
C PHE A 19 14.03 5.77 -9.58
N ASP A 20 14.54 6.09 -10.77
CA ASP A 20 13.71 6.14 -12.01
C ASP A 20 13.19 4.76 -12.45
N PHE A 21 13.82 3.68 -12.01
CA PHE A 21 13.47 2.29 -12.36
C PHE A 21 12.18 1.79 -11.68
N ILE A 22 11.75 2.41 -10.55
CA ILE A 22 10.50 2.04 -9.83
C ILE A 22 9.26 2.66 -10.54
N GLN A 23 9.35 3.03 -11.79
CA GLN A 23 8.19 3.56 -12.50
C GLN A 23 7.09 2.48 -12.59
N PRO A 24 5.84 2.82 -12.24
CA PRO A 24 4.72 1.90 -12.39
C PRO A 24 4.57 1.42 -13.83
N THR A 25 4.10 0.19 -13.99
CA THR A 25 3.81 -0.35 -15.32
C THR A 25 2.75 0.52 -16.00
N VAL A 26 3.01 0.90 -17.24
CA VAL A 26 2.02 1.61 -18.05
C VAL A 26 0.95 0.62 -18.48
N ASN A 27 -0.26 0.77 -17.93
CA ASN A 27 -1.44 0.04 -18.38
C ASN A 27 -2.21 0.95 -19.35
N PRO A 28 -2.26 0.64 -20.66
CA PRO A 28 -2.91 1.50 -21.65
C PRO A 28 -4.43 1.61 -21.45
N ALA A 29 -5.03 0.67 -20.72
CA ALA A 29 -6.46 0.71 -20.38
C ALA A 29 -6.77 1.63 -19.19
N LEU A 30 -5.74 2.01 -18.39
CA LEU A 30 -5.92 2.84 -17.20
C LEU A 30 -5.93 4.32 -17.59
N ASP A 31 -7.06 4.97 -17.41
CA ASP A 31 -7.22 6.41 -17.61
C ASP A 31 -7.24 7.16 -16.25
N VAL A 32 -6.21 7.96 -16.01
CA VAL A 32 -6.06 8.79 -14.78
C VAL A 32 -6.04 10.29 -15.09
N ARG A 33 -6.46 10.70 -16.31
CA ARG A 33 -6.41 12.11 -16.73
C ARG A 33 -7.16 13.08 -15.83
N LYS A 34 -8.11 12.61 -15.02
CA LYS A 34 -8.80 13.41 -14.00
C LYS A 34 -8.08 13.44 -12.64
N GLY A 35 -6.88 12.86 -12.54
CA GLY A 35 -6.07 12.88 -11.34
C GLY A 35 -6.50 11.91 -10.23
N CYS A 36 -7.49 11.06 -10.46
CA CYS A 36 -7.94 10.07 -9.49
C CYS A 36 -7.60 8.65 -9.98
N ILE A 37 -7.00 7.84 -9.08
CA ILE A 37 -6.57 6.47 -9.38
C ILE A 37 -7.60 5.42 -8.95
N LEU A 38 -8.38 5.72 -7.89
CA LEU A 38 -9.40 4.80 -7.36
C LEU A 38 -10.69 5.55 -7.07
N TYR A 39 -11.80 5.01 -7.55
CA TYR A 39 -13.15 5.48 -7.29
C TYR A 39 -13.97 4.37 -6.65
N MET A 40 -14.57 4.64 -5.50
CA MET A 40 -15.59 3.82 -4.89
C MET A 40 -16.82 4.69 -4.69
N GLU A 41 -17.96 4.30 -5.26
CA GLU A 41 -19.19 5.09 -5.22
C GLU A 41 -20.37 4.22 -4.77
N ASP A 42 -21.06 4.71 -3.71
CA ASP A 42 -22.24 4.08 -3.09
C ASP A 42 -22.06 2.59 -2.76
N VAL A 43 -20.82 2.21 -2.43
CA VAL A 43 -20.45 0.82 -2.17
C VAL A 43 -21.04 0.35 -0.85
N SER A 44 -21.74 -0.79 -0.88
CA SER A 44 -22.27 -1.44 0.33
C SER A 44 -22.06 -2.95 0.29
N VAL A 45 -21.72 -3.52 1.45
CA VAL A 45 -21.53 -4.96 1.66
C VAL A 45 -22.12 -5.35 3.00
N SER A 46 -22.88 -6.46 3.02
CA SER A 46 -23.42 -7.06 4.23
C SER A 46 -22.98 -8.52 4.36
N PHE A 47 -22.61 -8.93 5.58
CA PHE A 47 -22.33 -10.30 5.93
C PHE A 47 -23.33 -10.75 7.02
N ASP A 48 -24.13 -11.74 6.74
CA ASP A 48 -25.15 -12.29 7.69
C ASP A 48 -26.01 -11.20 8.36
N GLY A 49 -26.40 -10.17 7.57
CA GLY A 49 -27.20 -9.04 8.04
C GLY A 49 -26.41 -7.91 8.71
N PHE A 50 -25.11 -8.08 8.94
CA PHE A 50 -24.23 -7.00 9.42
C PHE A 50 -23.69 -6.22 8.25
N LYS A 51 -23.96 -4.90 8.19
CA LYS A 51 -23.39 -4.01 7.18
C LYS A 51 -21.94 -3.68 7.51
N ALA A 52 -21.01 -4.32 6.82
CA ALA A 52 -19.58 -4.06 6.96
C ALA A 52 -19.13 -2.81 6.21
N ILE A 53 -19.74 -2.54 5.06
CA ILE A 53 -19.59 -1.31 4.28
C ILE A 53 -21.00 -0.75 4.01
N ASN A 54 -21.16 0.55 4.18
CA ASN A 54 -22.46 1.21 4.12
C ASN A 54 -22.36 2.53 3.34
N ASP A 55 -22.80 2.52 2.09
CA ASP A 55 -22.80 3.67 1.17
C ASP A 55 -21.44 4.40 1.16
N LEU A 56 -20.34 3.61 1.07
CA LEU A 56 -18.97 4.14 1.07
C LEU A 56 -18.69 4.86 -0.24
N ASN A 57 -18.28 6.13 -0.10
CA ASN A 57 -17.74 6.94 -1.18
C ASN A 57 -16.30 7.30 -0.83
N LEU A 58 -15.33 6.86 -1.64
CA LEU A 58 -13.91 7.07 -1.42
C LEU A 58 -13.19 7.30 -2.75
N TYR A 59 -12.40 8.37 -2.80
CA TYR A 59 -11.63 8.77 -3.97
C TYR A 59 -10.16 8.92 -3.57
N ILE A 60 -9.26 8.24 -4.27
CA ILE A 60 -7.81 8.33 -4.06
C ILE A 60 -7.19 8.98 -5.30
N ASN A 61 -6.37 10.01 -5.10
CA ASN A 61 -5.70 10.68 -6.21
C ASN A 61 -4.47 9.88 -6.68
N GLU A 62 -4.09 10.10 -7.93
CA GLU A 62 -2.86 9.53 -8.48
C GLU A 62 -1.64 10.09 -7.74
N GLY A 63 -0.70 9.21 -7.38
CA GLY A 63 0.52 9.58 -6.66
C GLY A 63 0.31 9.96 -5.18
N GLU A 64 -0.92 9.89 -4.67
CA GLU A 64 -1.23 10.24 -3.29
C GLU A 64 -0.79 9.17 -2.30
N LEU A 65 -0.22 9.60 -1.14
CA LEU A 65 -0.10 8.78 0.05
C LEU A 65 -1.25 9.11 0.99
N ARG A 66 -2.21 8.19 1.11
CA ARG A 66 -3.42 8.31 1.91
C ARG A 66 -3.37 7.36 3.10
N CYS A 67 -3.62 7.85 4.31
CA CYS A 67 -3.85 7.00 5.47
C CYS A 67 -5.35 6.82 5.72
N ILE A 68 -5.75 5.57 5.99
CA ILE A 68 -7.11 5.22 6.38
C ILE A 68 -7.08 4.69 7.81
N ILE A 69 -7.77 5.40 8.68
CA ILE A 69 -7.87 5.06 10.10
C ILE A 69 -9.33 4.75 10.48
N GLY A 70 -9.52 4.16 11.62
CA GLY A 70 -10.86 3.86 12.16
C GLY A 70 -10.81 2.75 13.20
N PRO A 71 -11.81 2.65 14.06
CA PRO A 71 -11.88 1.59 15.06
C PRO A 71 -11.94 0.20 14.43
N ASN A 72 -11.77 -0.84 15.27
CA ASN A 72 -11.98 -2.21 14.83
C ASN A 72 -13.44 -2.40 14.38
N GLY A 73 -13.64 -3.08 13.24
CA GLY A 73 -14.95 -3.24 12.63
C GLY A 73 -15.45 -2.03 11.82
N ALA A 74 -14.64 -0.98 11.64
CA ALA A 74 -15.01 0.18 10.82
C ALA A 74 -15.14 -0.12 9.30
N GLY A 75 -14.72 -1.30 8.84
CA GLY A 75 -14.80 -1.71 7.43
C GLY A 75 -13.48 -1.61 6.66
N LYS A 76 -12.36 -1.24 7.30
CA LYS A 76 -11.05 -1.03 6.64
C LYS A 76 -10.58 -2.24 5.81
N THR A 77 -10.56 -3.43 6.42
CA THR A 77 -10.16 -4.66 5.73
C THR A 77 -11.14 -5.04 4.62
N THR A 78 -12.45 -4.90 4.87
CA THR A 78 -13.49 -5.16 3.88
C THR A 78 -13.36 -4.24 2.67
N MET A 79 -13.07 -2.97 2.89
CA MET A 79 -12.79 -2.00 1.82
C MET A 79 -11.60 -2.46 0.97
N MET A 80 -10.48 -2.85 1.59
CA MET A 80 -9.32 -3.39 0.86
C MET A 80 -9.65 -4.70 0.13
N ASP A 81 -10.44 -5.58 0.73
CA ASP A 81 -10.90 -6.84 0.12
C ASP A 81 -11.79 -6.59 -1.10
N ILE A 82 -12.58 -5.51 -1.11
CA ILE A 82 -13.37 -5.10 -2.27
C ILE A 82 -12.44 -4.60 -3.40
N ILE A 83 -11.49 -3.73 -3.09
CA ILE A 83 -10.55 -3.16 -4.08
C ILE A 83 -9.74 -4.29 -4.75
N THR A 84 -9.37 -5.33 -4.01
CA THR A 84 -8.59 -6.47 -4.53
C THR A 84 -9.43 -7.59 -5.14
N GLY A 85 -10.76 -7.45 -5.14
CA GLY A 85 -11.69 -8.43 -5.73
C GLY A 85 -12.01 -9.64 -4.86
N LYS A 86 -11.42 -9.74 -3.66
CA LYS A 86 -11.67 -10.82 -2.71
C LYS A 86 -13.09 -10.80 -2.14
N THR A 87 -13.69 -9.61 -2.03
CA THR A 87 -15.09 -9.42 -1.62
C THR A 87 -15.84 -8.68 -2.71
N ARG A 88 -17.02 -9.16 -3.09
CA ARG A 88 -17.91 -8.46 -4.02
C ARG A 88 -18.94 -7.66 -3.22
N PRO A 89 -19.13 -6.37 -3.53
CA PRO A 89 -20.17 -5.57 -2.89
C PRO A 89 -21.56 -5.97 -3.36
N ASP A 90 -22.57 -5.72 -2.50
CA ASP A 90 -23.99 -5.94 -2.82
C ASP A 90 -24.50 -4.87 -3.81
N LYS A 91 -23.92 -3.65 -3.71
CA LYS A 91 -24.23 -2.50 -4.59
C LYS A 91 -23.07 -1.51 -4.66
N GLY A 92 -23.16 -0.57 -5.59
CA GLY A 92 -22.16 0.46 -5.84
C GLY A 92 -21.21 0.08 -6.97
N SER A 93 -20.23 0.94 -7.20
CA SER A 93 -19.25 0.77 -8.27
C SER A 93 -17.83 1.01 -7.75
N VAL A 94 -16.85 0.29 -8.33
CA VAL A 94 -15.43 0.40 -7.96
C VAL A 94 -14.61 0.42 -9.24
N TYR A 95 -13.96 1.56 -9.49
CA TYR A 95 -13.15 1.76 -10.68
C TYR A 95 -11.69 2.07 -10.34
N PHE A 96 -10.79 1.45 -11.09
CA PHE A 96 -9.37 1.79 -11.11
C PHE A 96 -9.11 2.73 -12.28
N GLY A 97 -8.73 3.97 -11.99
CA GLY A 97 -8.83 5.06 -12.92
C GLY A 97 -10.28 5.31 -13.33
N GLN A 98 -10.49 5.80 -14.55
CA GLN A 98 -11.84 6.09 -15.06
C GLN A 98 -12.44 4.95 -15.91
N THR A 99 -11.66 3.92 -16.21
CA THR A 99 -11.98 2.96 -17.28
C THR A 99 -12.01 1.51 -16.83
N ILE A 100 -11.32 1.13 -15.77
CA ILE A 100 -11.19 -0.25 -15.35
C ILE A 100 -12.19 -0.54 -14.23
N ASP A 101 -13.26 -1.27 -14.53
CA ASP A 101 -14.25 -1.74 -13.56
C ASP A 101 -13.71 -2.96 -12.81
N LEU A 102 -13.31 -2.76 -11.54
CA LEU A 102 -12.76 -3.81 -10.68
C LEU A 102 -13.78 -4.90 -10.34
N LEU A 103 -15.07 -4.59 -10.37
CA LEU A 103 -16.12 -5.57 -10.07
C LEU A 103 -16.31 -6.60 -11.19
N SER A 104 -15.80 -6.33 -12.38
CA SER A 104 -15.82 -7.27 -13.53
C SER A 104 -14.60 -8.20 -13.58
N MET A 105 -13.56 -7.96 -12.72
CA MET A 105 -12.27 -8.63 -12.79
C MET A 105 -12.08 -9.64 -11.65
N SER A 106 -11.27 -10.67 -11.88
CA SER A 106 -10.78 -11.59 -10.84
C SER A 106 -9.58 -10.97 -10.07
N GLU A 107 -9.27 -11.51 -8.87
CA GLU A 107 -8.11 -11.05 -8.07
C GLU A 107 -6.79 -11.02 -8.87
N PRO A 108 -6.43 -12.07 -9.67
CA PRO A 108 -5.22 -12.03 -10.49
C PRO A 108 -5.24 -10.95 -11.57
N GLU A 109 -6.39 -10.68 -12.19
CA GLU A 109 -6.53 -9.61 -13.19
C GLU A 109 -6.39 -8.23 -12.57
N ILE A 110 -6.93 -8.02 -11.37
CA ILE A 110 -6.77 -6.79 -10.59
C ILE A 110 -5.29 -6.54 -10.25
N ALA A 111 -4.58 -7.59 -9.79
CA ALA A 111 -3.15 -7.49 -9.52
C ALA A 111 -2.36 -7.15 -10.79
N GLN A 112 -2.68 -7.79 -11.93
CA GLN A 112 -2.05 -7.51 -13.23
C GLN A 112 -2.42 -6.11 -13.78
N ALA A 113 -3.58 -5.58 -13.41
CA ALA A 113 -3.96 -4.20 -13.78
C ALA A 113 -3.09 -3.16 -13.08
N GLY A 114 -2.40 -3.51 -11.99
CA GLY A 114 -1.45 -2.65 -11.28
C GLY A 114 -1.87 -2.30 -9.86
N ILE A 115 -2.68 -3.12 -9.20
CA ILE A 115 -3.04 -2.98 -7.78
C ILE A 115 -2.28 -4.04 -6.96
N GLY A 116 -1.35 -3.60 -6.12
CA GLY A 116 -0.62 -4.46 -5.19
C GLY A 116 -1.15 -4.35 -3.77
N ARG A 117 -1.23 -5.46 -3.04
CA ARG A 117 -1.62 -5.45 -1.62
C ARG A 117 -0.60 -6.19 -0.76
N LYS A 118 -0.12 -5.50 0.27
CA LYS A 118 0.58 -6.09 1.40
C LYS A 118 -0.42 -6.48 2.46
N PHE A 119 -0.41 -7.75 2.85
CA PHE A 119 -1.26 -8.25 3.93
C PHE A 119 -0.61 -8.00 5.30
N GLN A 120 -1.42 -8.07 6.36
CA GLN A 120 -0.97 -7.87 7.75
C GLN A 120 0.16 -8.85 8.16
N LYS A 121 0.07 -10.12 7.73
CA LYS A 121 1.14 -11.10 7.99
C LYS A 121 2.09 -11.15 6.80
N PRO A 122 3.42 -11.08 7.02
CA PRO A 122 4.39 -11.20 5.95
C PRO A 122 4.26 -12.54 5.19
N THR A 123 4.30 -12.46 3.86
CA THR A 123 4.16 -13.60 2.94
C THR A 123 5.46 -13.87 2.18
N VAL A 124 6.59 -13.78 2.89
CA VAL A 124 7.92 -14.05 2.32
C VAL A 124 8.21 -15.55 2.23
N PHE A 125 8.98 -15.96 1.25
CA PHE A 125 9.47 -17.33 1.11
C PHE A 125 10.69 -17.51 2.01
N GLU A 126 10.49 -18.04 3.22
CA GLU A 126 11.50 -18.08 4.29
C GLU A 126 12.76 -18.90 3.95
N GLU A 127 12.62 -19.95 3.12
CA GLU A 127 13.73 -20.81 2.70
C GLU A 127 14.61 -20.18 1.62
N LEU A 128 14.10 -19.17 0.93
CA LEU A 128 14.82 -18.44 -0.11
C LEU A 128 15.61 -17.27 0.50
N SER A 129 16.64 -16.81 -0.22
CA SER A 129 17.34 -15.58 0.14
C SER A 129 16.44 -14.36 -0.09
N VAL A 130 16.82 -13.21 0.48
CA VAL A 130 16.16 -11.93 0.25
C VAL A 130 16.18 -11.59 -1.25
N PHE A 131 17.32 -11.80 -1.91
CA PHE A 131 17.48 -11.60 -3.35
C PHE A 131 16.50 -12.47 -4.16
N GLU A 132 16.43 -13.79 -3.87
CA GLU A 132 15.53 -14.70 -4.57
C GLU A 132 14.05 -14.38 -4.36
N ASN A 133 13.68 -13.86 -3.19
CA ASN A 133 12.31 -13.37 -2.96
C ASN A 133 11.95 -12.21 -3.89
N LEU A 134 12.87 -11.24 -4.08
CA LEU A 134 12.66 -10.11 -4.99
C LEU A 134 12.63 -10.57 -6.45
N GLU A 135 13.54 -11.50 -6.83
CA GLU A 135 13.56 -12.09 -8.17
C GLU A 135 12.24 -12.79 -8.51
N LEU A 136 11.72 -13.61 -7.60
CA LEU A 136 10.42 -14.28 -7.79
C LEU A 136 9.24 -13.32 -7.89
N ALA A 137 9.30 -12.17 -7.20
CA ALA A 137 8.24 -11.17 -7.22
C ALA A 137 8.23 -10.33 -8.50
N MET A 138 9.34 -10.33 -9.25
CA MET A 138 9.50 -9.48 -10.44
C MET A 138 8.39 -9.71 -11.47
N ALA A 139 7.85 -8.63 -12.02
CA ALA A 139 6.89 -8.69 -13.11
C ALA A 139 7.52 -9.28 -14.37
N GLY A 140 6.90 -10.28 -14.98
CA GLY A 140 7.41 -10.90 -16.19
C GLY A 140 6.65 -12.15 -16.61
N ASN A 141 6.94 -12.63 -17.83
CA ASN A 141 6.37 -13.87 -18.36
C ASN A 141 7.02 -15.07 -17.67
N LYS A 142 6.38 -15.57 -16.62
CA LYS A 142 6.82 -16.76 -15.85
C LYS A 142 6.43 -18.06 -16.57
N THR A 143 6.95 -18.28 -17.80
CA THR A 143 6.82 -19.60 -18.43
C THR A 143 7.81 -20.56 -17.81
N VAL A 144 7.35 -21.79 -17.48
CA VAL A 144 8.17 -22.82 -16.81
C VAL A 144 9.49 -23.10 -17.56
N LEU A 145 9.47 -23.08 -18.89
CA LEU A 145 10.66 -23.26 -19.73
C LEU A 145 11.56 -22.02 -19.78
N GLY A 146 11.00 -20.81 -19.68
CA GLY A 146 11.77 -19.57 -19.62
C GLY A 146 12.59 -19.46 -18.34
N ASN A 147 12.01 -19.84 -17.21
CA ASN A 147 12.68 -19.76 -15.89
C ASN A 147 13.77 -20.82 -15.70
N LEU A 148 13.73 -21.96 -16.42
CA LEU A 148 14.74 -23.02 -16.28
C LEU A 148 16.10 -22.63 -16.88
N PHE A 149 16.14 -21.63 -17.78
CA PHE A 149 17.34 -21.21 -18.52
C PHE A 149 17.57 -19.69 -18.49
N ALA A 150 16.79 -18.93 -17.69
CA ALA A 150 16.93 -17.49 -17.64
C ALA A 150 18.14 -17.10 -16.78
N THR A 151 19.14 -16.52 -17.41
CA THR A 151 20.06 -15.59 -16.77
C THR A 151 19.34 -14.25 -16.62
N LEU A 152 19.35 -13.69 -15.41
CA LEU A 152 18.82 -12.34 -15.20
C LEU A 152 19.50 -11.36 -16.14
N ALA A 153 18.74 -10.53 -16.83
CA ALA A 153 19.26 -9.44 -17.62
C ALA A 153 19.87 -8.37 -16.69
N SER A 154 20.81 -7.57 -17.20
CA SER A 154 21.52 -6.57 -16.38
C SER A 154 20.56 -5.54 -15.76
N ASP A 155 19.51 -5.15 -16.46
CA ASP A 155 18.45 -4.25 -15.96
C ASP A 155 17.62 -4.88 -14.83
N GLN A 156 17.43 -6.20 -14.86
CA GLN A 156 16.74 -6.93 -13.80
C GLN A 156 17.59 -7.02 -12.53
N LEU A 157 18.89 -7.27 -12.68
CA LEU A 157 19.84 -7.26 -11.56
C LEU A 157 19.90 -5.87 -10.90
N GLU A 158 20.03 -4.83 -11.71
CA GLU A 158 20.04 -3.44 -11.25
C GLU A 158 18.76 -3.13 -10.47
N MET A 159 17.59 -3.49 -10.99
CA MET A 159 16.32 -3.30 -10.30
C MET A 159 16.25 -4.00 -8.93
N ILE A 160 16.78 -5.23 -8.81
CA ILE A 160 16.83 -5.94 -7.52
C ILE A 160 17.78 -5.23 -6.56
N GLU A 161 18.99 -4.83 -7.03
CA GLU A 161 19.97 -4.14 -6.18
C GLU A 161 19.44 -2.81 -5.66
N GLU A 162 18.80 -2.04 -6.50
CA GLU A 162 18.19 -0.76 -6.14
C GLU A 162 16.99 -0.96 -5.19
N THR A 163 16.19 -2.02 -5.40
CA THR A 163 15.11 -2.36 -4.46
C THR A 163 15.67 -2.76 -3.11
N LEU A 164 16.75 -3.56 -3.06
CA LEU A 164 17.45 -3.92 -1.83
C LEU A 164 17.97 -2.69 -1.07
N GLU A 165 18.47 -1.70 -1.79
CA GLU A 165 18.92 -0.43 -1.20
C GLU A 165 17.74 0.36 -0.64
N LEU A 166 16.66 0.50 -1.42
CA LEU A 166 15.44 1.21 -1.03
C LEU A 166 14.82 0.63 0.26
N ILE A 167 14.65 -0.70 0.32
CA ILE A 167 14.09 -1.36 1.50
C ILE A 167 15.14 -1.56 2.62
N GLY A 168 16.40 -1.18 2.38
CA GLY A 168 17.50 -1.24 3.34
C GLY A 168 17.95 -2.63 3.73
N LEU A 169 17.87 -3.56 2.81
CA LEU A 169 18.31 -4.94 2.98
C LEU A 169 19.51 -5.30 2.09
N LYS A 170 20.24 -4.31 1.55
CA LYS A 170 21.38 -4.53 0.64
C LYS A 170 22.41 -5.51 1.22
N ASP A 171 22.81 -5.31 2.47
CA ASP A 171 23.80 -6.17 3.13
C ASP A 171 23.26 -7.56 3.48
N SER A 172 21.93 -7.72 3.45
CA SER A 172 21.21 -8.96 3.75
C SER A 172 20.75 -9.72 2.51
N GLY A 173 21.09 -9.26 1.31
CA GLY A 173 20.58 -9.80 0.04
C GLY A 173 20.74 -11.32 -0.11
N GLN A 174 21.86 -11.88 0.37
CA GLN A 174 22.17 -13.31 0.31
C GLN A 174 21.70 -14.09 1.56
N MET A 175 21.15 -13.43 2.57
CA MET A 175 20.63 -14.09 3.77
C MET A 175 19.30 -14.75 3.47
N ARG A 176 18.98 -15.88 4.14
CA ARG A 176 17.66 -16.49 4.08
C ARG A 176 16.62 -15.55 4.70
N ALA A 177 15.50 -15.34 4.02
CA ALA A 177 14.43 -14.48 4.49
C ALA A 177 13.86 -14.94 5.85
N GLY A 178 13.91 -16.23 6.14
CA GLY A 178 13.52 -16.78 7.45
C GLY A 178 14.32 -16.24 8.63
N SER A 179 15.58 -15.80 8.43
CA SER A 179 16.46 -15.26 9.49
C SER A 179 16.28 -13.75 9.72
N LEU A 180 15.48 -13.06 8.91
CA LEU A 180 15.18 -11.65 9.07
C LEU A 180 14.32 -11.38 10.32
N SER A 181 14.48 -10.19 10.92
CA SER A 181 13.55 -9.69 11.94
C SER A 181 12.14 -9.53 11.36
N HIS A 182 11.14 -9.37 12.23
CA HIS A 182 9.77 -9.12 11.79
C HIS A 182 9.68 -7.87 10.91
N GLY A 183 10.27 -6.76 11.31
CA GLY A 183 10.31 -5.52 10.54
C GLY A 183 11.02 -5.68 9.19
N GLN A 184 12.15 -6.38 9.16
CA GLN A 184 12.86 -6.67 7.91
C GLN A 184 12.04 -7.53 6.94
N LYS A 185 11.26 -8.50 7.44
CA LYS A 185 10.33 -9.27 6.61
C LYS A 185 9.23 -8.38 6.02
N GLN A 186 8.73 -7.41 6.77
CA GLN A 186 7.76 -6.42 6.29
C GLN A 186 8.36 -5.55 5.16
N TRP A 187 9.61 -5.09 5.31
CA TRP A 187 10.30 -4.33 4.26
C TRP A 187 10.54 -5.17 3.02
N LEU A 188 10.94 -6.44 3.17
CA LEU A 188 11.09 -7.36 2.04
C LEU A 188 9.78 -7.54 1.29
N GLU A 189 8.66 -7.68 2.00
CA GLU A 189 7.33 -7.81 1.38
C GLU A 189 6.94 -6.55 0.60
N ILE A 190 7.23 -5.35 1.13
CA ILE A 190 7.04 -4.09 0.39
C ILE A 190 7.94 -4.08 -0.85
N GLY A 191 9.20 -4.51 -0.75
CA GLY A 191 10.10 -4.65 -1.89
C GLY A 191 9.56 -5.60 -2.95
N MET A 192 9.05 -6.76 -2.55
CA MET A 192 8.41 -7.73 -3.46
C MET A 192 7.21 -7.12 -4.20
N LEU A 193 6.43 -6.27 -3.55
CA LEU A 193 5.34 -5.55 -4.21
C LEU A 193 5.87 -4.51 -5.20
N ILE A 194 6.89 -3.75 -4.83
CA ILE A 194 7.52 -2.75 -5.72
C ILE A 194 8.07 -3.41 -6.99
N MET A 195 8.65 -4.62 -6.88
CA MET A 195 9.14 -5.39 -8.03
C MET A 195 8.04 -5.70 -9.06
N GLN A 196 6.77 -5.69 -8.67
CA GLN A 196 5.61 -5.85 -9.57
C GLN A 196 5.22 -4.54 -10.28
N LYS A 197 5.86 -3.41 -9.93
CA LYS A 197 5.60 -2.08 -10.48
C LYS A 197 4.13 -1.65 -10.42
N PRO A 198 3.45 -1.75 -9.27
CA PRO A 198 2.04 -1.41 -9.16
C PRO A 198 1.83 0.11 -9.30
N ARG A 199 0.63 0.53 -9.75
CA ARG A 199 0.19 1.93 -9.73
C ARG A 199 -0.46 2.31 -8.39
N LEU A 200 -1.11 1.34 -7.75
CA LEU A 200 -1.75 1.50 -6.45
C LEU A 200 -1.24 0.42 -5.49
N LEU A 201 -0.69 0.85 -4.36
CA LEU A 201 -0.25 0.00 -3.27
C LEU A 201 -1.24 0.10 -2.10
N LEU A 202 -1.74 -1.04 -1.65
CA LEU A 202 -2.56 -1.16 -0.45
C LEU A 202 -1.70 -1.82 0.64
N VAL A 203 -1.46 -1.10 1.73
CA VAL A 203 -0.55 -1.52 2.81
C VAL A 203 -1.33 -1.61 4.11
N ASP A 204 -1.49 -2.82 4.64
CA ASP A 204 -2.29 -3.13 5.82
C ASP A 204 -1.38 -3.28 7.05
N GLU A 205 -1.53 -2.38 8.02
CA GLU A 205 -0.79 -2.32 9.30
C GLU A 205 0.73 -2.57 9.13
N PRO A 206 1.44 -1.72 8.34
CA PRO A 206 2.84 -1.95 8.01
C PRO A 206 3.80 -1.91 9.20
N VAL A 207 3.42 -1.28 10.32
CA VAL A 207 4.30 -1.09 11.49
C VAL A 207 3.92 -1.94 12.70
N ALA A 208 2.95 -2.85 12.56
CA ALA A 208 2.54 -3.72 13.65
C ALA A 208 3.73 -4.52 14.21
N GLY A 209 3.99 -4.38 15.52
CA GLY A 209 5.07 -5.10 16.21
C GLY A 209 6.49 -4.59 15.92
N MET A 210 6.64 -3.42 15.33
CA MET A 210 7.92 -2.78 15.05
C MET A 210 8.43 -1.94 16.24
N THR A 211 9.74 -1.81 16.34
CA THR A 211 10.40 -0.80 17.19
C THR A 211 10.22 0.59 16.59
N HIS A 212 10.39 1.66 17.40
CA HIS A 212 10.33 3.03 16.89
C HIS A 212 11.29 3.29 15.74
N GLN A 213 12.50 2.75 15.79
CA GLN A 213 13.48 2.90 14.71
C GLN A 213 13.05 2.22 13.42
N GLU A 214 12.40 1.04 13.50
CA GLU A 214 11.83 0.35 12.35
C GLU A 214 10.62 1.11 11.80
N MET A 215 9.80 1.71 12.66
CA MET A 215 8.68 2.58 12.26
C MET A 215 9.17 3.80 11.49
N ASP A 216 10.19 4.50 12.00
CA ASP A 216 10.78 5.67 11.33
C ASP A 216 11.27 5.30 9.91
N ARG A 217 11.97 4.18 9.78
CA ARG A 217 12.44 3.69 8.49
C ARG A 217 11.30 3.27 7.55
N THR A 218 10.24 2.67 8.09
CA THR A 218 9.04 2.34 7.30
C THR A 218 8.34 3.60 6.81
N ALA A 219 8.31 4.65 7.63
CA ALA A 219 7.80 5.96 7.23
C ALA A 219 8.59 6.54 6.06
N GLU A 220 9.94 6.55 6.14
CA GLU A 220 10.82 7.01 5.06
C GLU A 220 10.56 6.22 3.76
N LEU A 221 10.47 4.90 3.85
CA LEU A 221 10.18 4.04 2.71
C LEU A 221 8.85 4.40 2.05
N LEU A 222 7.76 4.49 2.81
CA LEU A 222 6.44 4.78 2.26
C LEU A 222 6.36 6.19 1.66
N ILE A 223 6.99 7.19 2.29
CA ILE A 223 7.08 8.55 1.76
C ILE A 223 7.87 8.59 0.45
N SER A 224 8.94 7.80 0.32
CA SER A 224 9.73 7.74 -0.90
C SER A 224 8.97 7.18 -2.11
N LEU A 225 7.86 6.49 -1.88
CA LEU A 225 6.98 5.97 -2.93
C LEU A 225 5.94 6.99 -3.40
N GLU A 226 5.66 8.05 -2.60
CA GLU A 226 4.70 9.11 -2.95
C GLU A 226 5.08 9.77 -4.26
N GLY A 227 4.10 10.09 -5.09
CA GLY A 227 4.28 10.71 -6.41
C GLY A 227 4.54 9.71 -7.53
N LYS A 228 5.26 8.62 -7.28
CA LYS A 228 5.48 7.53 -8.25
C LYS A 228 4.37 6.49 -8.19
N HIS A 229 4.01 6.10 -6.98
CA HIS A 229 2.91 5.19 -6.68
C HIS A 229 1.83 5.93 -5.91
N SER A 230 0.59 5.51 -6.09
CA SER A 230 -0.48 5.85 -5.13
C SER A 230 -0.42 4.84 -4.00
N VAL A 231 -0.39 5.30 -2.77
CA VAL A 231 -0.22 4.43 -1.59
C VAL A 231 -1.38 4.65 -0.63
N VAL A 232 -2.08 3.59 -0.29
CA VAL A 232 -3.11 3.58 0.75
C VAL A 232 -2.62 2.76 1.92
N VAL A 233 -2.44 3.40 3.07
CA VAL A 233 -1.99 2.79 4.30
C VAL A 233 -3.17 2.69 5.27
N VAL A 234 -3.51 1.49 5.70
CA VAL A 234 -4.44 1.27 6.81
C VAL A 234 -3.64 1.12 8.09
N GLU A 235 -3.88 1.99 9.06
CA GLU A 235 -3.12 2.01 10.31
C GLU A 235 -3.98 2.44 11.49
N HIS A 236 -3.50 2.15 12.69
CA HIS A 236 -4.12 2.55 13.95
C HIS A 236 -3.14 3.30 14.88
N ASP A 237 -1.84 3.29 14.59
CA ASP A 237 -0.82 4.08 15.29
C ASP A 237 -0.87 5.54 14.80
N MET A 238 -1.37 6.44 15.67
CA MET A 238 -1.59 7.83 15.30
C MET A 238 -0.30 8.64 15.13
N ASP A 239 0.78 8.26 15.82
CA ASP A 239 2.07 8.94 15.68
C ASP A 239 2.70 8.57 14.33
N PHE A 240 2.61 7.31 13.94
CA PHE A 240 3.03 6.86 12.62
C PHE A 240 2.19 7.50 11.50
N VAL A 241 0.86 7.49 11.62
CA VAL A 241 -0.03 8.16 10.65
C VAL A 241 0.33 9.64 10.51
N ARG A 242 0.57 10.34 11.63
CA ARG A 242 0.98 11.76 11.63
C ARG A 242 2.30 11.98 10.90
N SER A 243 3.23 11.03 10.97
CA SER A 243 4.54 11.14 10.33
C SER A 243 4.51 11.02 8.82
N ILE A 244 3.55 10.25 8.25
CA ILE A 244 3.51 9.95 6.81
C ILE A 244 2.38 10.63 6.05
N ALA A 245 1.20 10.82 6.67
CA ALA A 245 -0.01 11.21 5.96
C ALA A 245 -0.07 12.70 5.64
N ARG A 246 -0.40 13.03 4.38
CA ARG A 246 -0.91 14.36 4.00
C ARG A 246 -2.43 14.41 4.15
N THR A 247 -3.09 13.33 3.76
CA THR A 247 -4.54 13.18 3.87
C THR A 247 -4.86 11.93 4.66
N VAL A 248 -5.76 12.09 5.63
CA VAL A 248 -6.27 11.02 6.47
C VAL A 248 -7.77 10.89 6.22
N THR A 249 -8.23 9.66 5.99
CA THR A 249 -9.65 9.30 5.90
C THR A 249 -10.02 8.47 7.12
N VAL A 250 -11.05 8.89 7.85
CA VAL A 250 -11.58 8.15 8.99
C VAL A 250 -12.77 7.32 8.55
N LEU A 251 -12.66 6.00 8.68
CA LEU A 251 -13.80 5.10 8.49
C LEU A 251 -14.49 4.81 9.82
N HIS A 252 -15.80 4.82 9.79
CA HIS A 252 -16.66 4.42 10.91
C HIS A 252 -17.93 3.76 10.38
N GLN A 253 -18.26 2.59 10.92
CA GLN A 253 -19.48 1.83 10.55
C GLN A 253 -19.66 1.67 9.03
N GLY A 254 -18.55 1.40 8.32
CA GLY A 254 -18.54 1.16 6.88
C GLY A 254 -18.64 2.40 5.98
N SER A 255 -18.58 3.60 6.54
CA SER A 255 -18.68 4.88 5.80
C SER A 255 -17.51 5.80 6.11
N VAL A 256 -17.25 6.80 5.26
CA VAL A 256 -16.31 7.88 5.56
C VAL A 256 -16.94 8.84 6.58
N LEU A 257 -16.33 8.95 7.74
CA LEU A 257 -16.75 9.86 8.81
C LEU A 257 -16.15 11.25 8.64
N ALA A 258 -14.88 11.33 8.29
CA ALA A 258 -14.13 12.57 8.08
C ALA A 258 -12.95 12.34 7.15
N GLU A 259 -12.53 13.39 6.46
CA GLU A 259 -11.36 13.38 5.59
C GLU A 259 -10.66 14.74 5.67
N GLY A 260 -9.32 14.75 5.62
CA GLY A 260 -8.51 15.96 5.63
C GLY A 260 -7.11 15.75 6.19
N SER A 261 -6.43 16.85 6.54
CA SER A 261 -5.14 16.75 7.24
C SER A 261 -5.32 16.08 8.61
N MET A 262 -4.23 15.54 9.17
CA MET A 262 -4.26 14.92 10.50
C MET A 262 -4.84 15.86 11.57
N ASP A 263 -4.48 17.15 11.54
CA ASP A 263 -4.98 18.14 12.50
C ASP A 263 -6.49 18.42 12.32
N ALA A 264 -6.96 18.49 11.07
CA ALA A 264 -8.39 18.66 10.76
C ALA A 264 -9.21 17.47 11.28
N VAL A 265 -8.71 16.25 11.06
CA VAL A 265 -9.35 15.01 11.52
C VAL A 265 -9.37 14.94 13.04
N GLN A 266 -8.25 15.23 13.73
CA GLN A 266 -8.16 15.19 15.19
C GLN A 266 -9.01 16.28 15.87
N SER A 267 -9.23 17.41 15.21
CA SER A 267 -10.10 18.47 15.74
C SER A 267 -11.58 18.22 15.51
N ASN A 268 -11.94 17.27 14.65
CA ASN A 268 -13.33 16.98 14.32
C ASN A 268 -14.08 16.38 15.53
N PRO A 269 -15.20 17.00 16.00
CA PRO A 269 -15.94 16.53 17.16
C PRO A 269 -16.48 15.10 17.00
N ARG A 270 -16.94 14.73 15.80
CA ARG A 270 -17.45 13.37 15.52
C ARG A 270 -16.35 12.31 15.59
N VAL A 271 -15.14 12.65 15.16
CA VAL A 271 -13.98 11.75 15.27
C VAL A 271 -13.60 11.56 16.73
N LYS A 272 -13.59 12.62 17.53
CA LYS A 272 -13.34 12.54 18.98
C LYS A 272 -14.35 11.65 19.68
N GLU A 273 -15.63 11.81 19.40
CA GLU A 273 -16.72 10.99 19.94
C GLU A 273 -16.47 9.48 19.66
N VAL A 274 -16.10 9.14 18.41
CA VAL A 274 -15.86 7.74 17.99
C VAL A 274 -14.62 7.12 18.64
N TYR A 275 -13.55 7.90 18.83
CA TYR A 275 -12.29 7.40 19.38
C TYR A 275 -12.19 7.49 20.90
N LEU A 276 -12.84 8.47 21.53
CA LEU A 276 -12.78 8.74 22.97
C LEU A 276 -14.01 8.24 23.71
N GLY A 277 -15.09 7.93 22.98
CA GLY A 277 -16.34 7.45 23.59
C GLY A 277 -17.07 8.51 24.42
N GLU A 278 -16.85 9.81 24.11
CA GLU A 278 -17.51 10.95 24.76
C GLU A 278 -18.75 11.44 24.00
#